data_88f0377c40bb33ba4f0126191b31b718
#
_entry.id   88f0377c40bb33ba4f0126191b31b718
#
_cell.length_a   1.000
_cell.length_b   1.000
_cell.length_c   1.000
_cell.angle_alpha   90.00
_cell.angle_beta   90.00
_cell.angle_gamma   90.00
#
_symmetry.space_group_name_H-M   'P 1'
#
loop_
_entity.id
_entity.type
_entity.pdbx_description
1 polymer ?
#
loop_
_entity_poly.entity_id
_entity_poly.type
_entity_poly.pdbx_seq_one_letter_code
_entity_poly.pdbx_strand_id
1 'polypeptide(L)'
;MNGNWTDARPDASRGKQAYINARLLNPASGMDEIGAVLTDGELISDFGPQLFANGVPGDIPTIDCAGHCLAPGLVDMRVQIREPGAEHKGTIKSAGQSATAGGVTTMVCLPNTEPIIEDMSVVEFVARRARLIGLSKIYPYAAVTKGLKGKEITEMGVLSQY
;
A
#
# COMPACT_ATOMS: atom_id res chain seq x y z
N MET A 1 3.97 22.83 -6.83
CA MET A 1 4.70 21.83 -6.04
C MET A 1 4.10 20.48 -6.36
N ASN A 2 4.78 19.66 -7.15
CA ASN A 2 4.28 18.32 -7.51
C ASN A 2 4.41 17.44 -6.27
N GLY A 3 3.34 17.33 -5.52
CA GLY A 3 3.27 16.42 -4.38
C GLY A 3 3.22 14.98 -4.86
N ASN A 4 4.37 14.40 -5.13
CA ASN A 4 4.49 12.99 -5.42
C ASN A 4 4.20 12.22 -4.13
N TRP A 5 3.08 11.54 -4.07
CA TRP A 5 2.68 10.65 -2.97
C TRP A 5 3.68 9.51 -2.71
N THR A 6 4.63 9.34 -3.63
CA THR A 6 5.71 8.35 -3.60
C THR A 6 6.95 8.84 -2.86
N ASP A 7 7.02 10.11 -2.44
CA ASP A 7 8.21 10.69 -1.78
C ASP A 7 8.28 10.45 -0.26
N ALA A 8 7.66 9.40 0.26
CA ALA A 8 8.17 8.81 1.50
C ALA A 8 9.56 8.29 1.17
N ARG A 9 10.61 8.99 1.59
CA ARG A 9 11.98 8.49 1.46
C ARG A 9 12.03 7.09 2.07
N PRO A 10 12.61 6.12 1.36
CA PRO A 10 12.77 4.78 1.92
C PRO A 10 13.37 4.90 3.31
N ASP A 11 12.79 4.22 4.28
CA ASP A 11 13.34 4.18 5.62
C ASP A 11 14.65 3.39 5.60
N ALA A 12 15.75 4.09 5.37
CA ALA A 12 17.10 3.54 5.35
C ALA A 12 17.50 2.88 6.69
N SER A 13 16.69 3.05 7.76
CA SER A 13 16.95 2.42 9.06
C SER A 13 16.64 0.92 9.08
N ARG A 14 15.87 0.42 8.10
CA ARG A 14 15.48 -1.00 8.04
C ARG A 14 16.52 -1.94 7.44
N GLY A 15 17.60 -1.45 6.87
CA GLY A 15 18.69 -2.28 6.35
C GLY A 15 18.24 -3.34 5.33
N LYS A 16 19.18 -4.24 4.99
CA LYS A 16 18.91 -5.34 4.08
C LYS A 16 18.21 -6.51 4.79
N GLN A 17 17.29 -7.17 4.07
CA GLN A 17 16.62 -8.38 4.50
C GLN A 17 16.55 -9.37 3.34
N ALA A 18 16.96 -10.61 3.59
CA ALA A 18 16.86 -11.71 2.63
C ALA A 18 15.64 -12.59 2.94
N TYR A 19 14.91 -12.96 1.89
CA TYR A 19 13.83 -13.95 1.92
C TYR A 19 14.26 -15.09 1.01
N ILE A 20 14.44 -16.29 1.56
CA ILE A 20 14.94 -17.45 0.82
C ILE A 20 13.92 -18.57 0.76
N ASN A 21 14.13 -19.54 -0.14
CA ASN A 21 13.25 -20.69 -0.30
C ASN A 21 11.78 -20.30 -0.54
N ALA A 22 11.54 -19.17 -1.21
CA ALA A 22 10.20 -18.70 -1.54
C ALA A 22 9.78 -19.19 -2.93
N ARG A 23 8.49 -19.54 -3.10
CA ARG A 23 7.89 -19.62 -4.42
C ARG A 23 7.56 -18.21 -4.88
N LEU A 24 8.36 -17.69 -5.80
CA LEU A 24 8.22 -16.33 -6.31
C LEU A 24 7.11 -16.28 -7.34
N LEU A 25 6.11 -15.46 -7.09
CA LEU A 25 5.01 -15.21 -8.00
C LEU A 25 5.07 -13.77 -8.50
N ASN A 26 5.33 -13.58 -9.79
CA ASN A 26 5.31 -12.27 -10.41
C ASN A 26 4.37 -12.26 -11.63
N PRO A 27 3.10 -11.83 -11.48
CA PRO A 27 2.12 -11.83 -12.57
C PRO A 27 2.54 -10.99 -13.79
N ALA A 28 3.34 -9.95 -13.58
CA ALA A 28 3.78 -9.07 -14.66
C ALA A 28 4.74 -9.76 -15.64
N SER A 29 5.57 -10.70 -15.15
CA SER A 29 6.51 -11.47 -15.96
C SER A 29 6.06 -12.90 -16.21
N GLY A 30 5.01 -13.37 -15.52
CA GLY A 30 4.60 -14.78 -15.53
C GLY A 30 5.53 -15.69 -14.71
N MET A 31 6.37 -15.12 -13.84
CA MET A 31 7.29 -15.91 -13.00
C MET A 31 6.52 -16.72 -11.95
N ASP A 32 6.85 -17.99 -11.87
CA ASP A 32 6.40 -18.94 -10.85
C ASP A 32 7.52 -19.95 -10.59
N GLU A 33 8.48 -19.57 -9.77
CA GLU A 33 9.71 -20.33 -9.54
C GLU A 33 10.15 -20.25 -8.09
N ILE A 34 10.88 -21.27 -7.61
CA ILE A 34 11.54 -21.18 -6.29
C ILE A 34 12.76 -20.26 -6.40
N GLY A 35 12.90 -19.36 -5.46
CA GLY A 35 13.99 -18.41 -5.45
C GLY A 35 14.07 -17.60 -4.16
N ALA A 36 14.68 -16.43 -4.28
CA ALA A 36 14.87 -15.51 -3.15
C ALA A 36 14.57 -14.07 -3.55
N VAL A 37 14.35 -13.23 -2.54
CA VAL A 37 14.23 -11.77 -2.68
C VAL A 37 15.16 -11.11 -1.68
N LEU A 38 15.84 -10.07 -2.11
CA LEU A 38 16.60 -9.16 -1.27
C LEU A 38 15.90 -7.80 -1.24
N THR A 39 15.57 -7.33 -0.06
CA THR A 39 15.11 -5.96 0.14
C THR A 39 16.21 -5.10 0.76
N ASP A 40 16.15 -3.80 0.51
CA ASP A 40 16.97 -2.78 1.16
C ASP A 40 16.04 -1.63 1.58
N GLY A 41 15.72 -1.59 2.87
CA GLY A 41 14.65 -0.73 3.37
C GLY A 41 13.31 -1.07 2.73
N GLU A 42 12.73 -0.12 1.99
CA GLU A 42 11.43 -0.26 1.32
C GLU A 42 11.54 -0.72 -0.15
N LEU A 43 12.74 -0.99 -0.63
CA LEU A 43 12.98 -1.36 -2.02
C LEU A 43 13.31 -2.85 -2.15
N ILE A 44 12.85 -3.46 -3.24
CA ILE A 44 13.35 -4.75 -3.68
C ILE A 44 14.64 -4.46 -4.46
N SER A 45 15.78 -4.90 -3.90
CA SER A 45 17.09 -4.69 -4.51
C SER A 45 17.38 -5.72 -5.59
N ASP A 46 16.96 -6.97 -5.35
CA ASP A 46 17.16 -8.07 -6.29
C ASP A 46 16.19 -9.22 -5.99
N PHE A 47 15.89 -10.05 -6.99
CA PHE A 47 15.08 -11.26 -6.82
C PHE A 47 15.32 -12.27 -7.93
N GLY A 48 15.09 -13.53 -7.64
CA GLY A 48 15.13 -14.58 -8.63
C GLY A 48 15.65 -15.91 -8.13
N PRO A 49 15.65 -16.95 -9.00
CA PRO A 49 16.01 -18.30 -8.61
C PRO A 49 17.51 -18.49 -8.34
N GLN A 50 18.37 -17.62 -8.90
CA GLN A 50 19.81 -17.70 -8.70
C GLN A 50 20.33 -16.76 -7.60
N LEU A 51 19.46 -15.92 -7.05
CA LEU A 51 19.85 -15.06 -5.95
C LEU A 51 20.23 -15.91 -4.74
N PHE A 52 21.41 -15.66 -4.20
CA PHE A 52 21.99 -16.42 -3.10
C PHE A 52 22.33 -17.88 -3.41
N ALA A 53 22.61 -18.24 -4.68
CA ALA A 53 23.08 -19.59 -5.06
C ALA A 53 24.33 -20.05 -4.28
N ASN A 54 25.17 -19.10 -3.83
CA ASN A 54 26.36 -19.34 -3.01
C ASN A 54 26.14 -19.04 -1.52
N GLY A 55 24.90 -18.93 -1.08
CA GLY A 55 24.52 -18.57 0.29
C GLY A 55 24.29 -17.06 0.50
N VAL A 56 23.54 -16.73 1.55
CA VAL A 56 23.29 -15.35 1.95
C VAL A 56 24.51 -14.82 2.72
N PRO A 57 25.00 -13.59 2.47
CA PRO A 57 26.02 -12.96 3.30
C PRO A 57 25.62 -12.95 4.78
N GLY A 58 26.56 -13.28 5.67
CA GLY A 58 26.27 -13.52 7.07
C GLY A 58 25.81 -12.31 7.89
N ASP A 59 25.95 -11.11 7.33
CA ASP A 59 25.48 -9.84 7.91
C ASP A 59 24.05 -9.47 7.52
N ILE A 60 23.41 -10.25 6.61
CA ILE A 60 22.04 -9.99 6.16
C ILE A 60 21.04 -10.88 6.94
N PRO A 61 20.14 -10.29 7.72
CA PRO A 61 19.06 -11.03 8.35
C PRO A 61 18.26 -11.82 7.31
N THR A 62 17.96 -13.08 7.61
CA THR A 62 17.38 -14.00 6.64
C THR A 62 16.09 -14.61 7.18
N ILE A 63 15.07 -14.66 6.33
CA ILE A 63 13.81 -15.35 6.57
C ILE A 63 13.72 -16.51 5.58
N ASP A 64 13.61 -17.74 6.10
CA ASP A 64 13.30 -18.89 5.29
C ASP A 64 11.78 -18.99 5.08
N CYS A 65 11.34 -18.85 3.83
CA CYS A 65 9.94 -18.91 3.45
C CYS A 65 9.42 -20.35 3.37
N ALA A 66 10.26 -21.36 3.51
CA ALA A 66 9.87 -22.79 3.55
C ALA A 66 8.95 -23.22 2.39
N GLY A 67 9.14 -22.66 1.20
CA GLY A 67 8.31 -22.93 0.02
C GLY A 67 7.01 -22.15 -0.05
N HIS A 68 6.71 -21.28 0.93
CA HIS A 68 5.54 -20.41 0.85
C HIS A 68 5.67 -19.40 -0.29
N CYS A 69 4.51 -18.99 -0.80
CA CYS A 69 4.46 -18.00 -1.89
C CYS A 69 4.90 -16.61 -1.40
N LEU A 70 5.74 -15.96 -2.19
CA LEU A 70 6.07 -14.56 -2.07
C LEU A 70 5.61 -13.86 -3.35
N ALA A 71 4.67 -12.94 -3.22
CA ALA A 71 4.02 -12.26 -4.32
C ALA A 71 3.90 -10.77 -4.04
N PRO A 72 3.67 -9.92 -5.06
CA PRO A 72 3.23 -8.55 -4.83
C PRO A 72 2.00 -8.50 -3.94
N GLY A 73 1.95 -7.53 -3.03
CA GLY A 73 0.79 -7.34 -2.16
C GLY A 73 -0.48 -7.05 -2.96
N LEU A 74 -1.61 -7.51 -2.46
CA LEU A 74 -2.89 -7.31 -3.10
C LEU A 74 -3.31 -5.83 -3.06
N VAL A 75 -4.03 -5.40 -4.10
CA VAL A 75 -4.61 -4.06 -4.21
C VAL A 75 -6.12 -4.19 -4.18
N ASP A 76 -6.77 -3.59 -3.17
CA ASP A 76 -8.22 -3.49 -3.12
C ASP A 76 -8.66 -2.11 -3.62
N MET A 77 -9.29 -2.10 -4.79
CA MET A 77 -9.70 -0.87 -5.49
C MET A 77 -11.03 -0.29 -4.99
N ARG A 78 -11.69 -0.91 -3.99
CA ARG A 78 -13.03 -0.48 -3.57
C ARG A 78 -13.31 -0.73 -2.10
N VAL A 79 -12.67 0.04 -1.23
CA VAL A 79 -12.82 -0.10 0.21
C VAL A 79 -13.70 1.00 0.79
N GLN A 80 -14.63 0.64 1.67
CA GLN A 80 -15.35 1.59 2.49
C GLN A 80 -14.61 1.85 3.80
N ILE A 81 -13.84 2.92 3.84
CA ILE A 81 -13.30 3.44 5.10
C ILE A 81 -14.40 4.23 5.80
N ARG A 82 -14.57 4.01 7.08
CA ARG A 82 -15.62 4.67 7.87
C ARG A 82 -15.16 5.93 8.59
N GLU A 83 -13.89 6.22 8.52
CA GLU A 83 -13.24 7.42 9.05
C GLU A 83 -12.86 8.35 7.87
N PRO A 84 -13.23 9.64 7.92
CA PRO A 84 -13.94 10.33 8.99
C PRO A 84 -15.46 10.06 8.99
N GLY A 85 -16.09 10.25 10.17
CA GLY A 85 -17.51 10.45 10.36
C GLY A 85 -18.33 9.24 10.82
N ALA A 86 -17.82 8.02 10.68
CA ALA A 86 -18.48 6.82 11.16
C ALA A 86 -17.51 5.85 11.86
N GLU A 87 -16.64 6.39 12.69
CA GLU A 87 -15.55 5.67 13.38
C GLU A 87 -16.06 4.55 14.27
N HIS A 88 -17.31 4.67 14.76
CA HIS A 88 -17.98 3.61 15.53
C HIS A 88 -18.22 2.32 14.72
N LYS A 89 -18.20 2.41 13.38
CA LYS A 89 -18.33 1.26 12.46
C LYS A 89 -16.98 0.74 11.98
N GLY A 90 -15.92 1.53 12.12
CA GLY A 90 -14.57 1.19 11.70
C GLY A 90 -13.69 2.42 11.53
N THR A 91 -12.41 2.23 11.65
CA THR A 91 -11.40 3.28 11.52
C THR A 91 -10.40 2.93 10.41
N ILE A 92 -9.63 3.90 9.96
CA ILE A 92 -8.49 3.67 9.05
C ILE A 92 -7.54 2.61 9.63
N LYS A 93 -7.34 2.63 10.95
CA LYS A 93 -6.51 1.63 11.63
C LYS A 93 -7.10 0.22 11.54
N SER A 94 -8.37 0.04 11.85
CA SER A 94 -9.02 -1.27 11.79
C SER A 94 -9.09 -1.81 10.36
N ALA A 95 -9.38 -0.94 9.38
CA ALA A 95 -9.33 -1.30 7.97
C ALA A 95 -7.93 -1.75 7.53
N GLY A 96 -6.89 -1.00 7.93
CA GLY A 96 -5.50 -1.37 7.65
C GLY A 96 -5.09 -2.70 8.29
N GLN A 97 -5.52 -2.98 9.52
CA GLN A 97 -5.28 -4.27 10.19
C GLN A 97 -5.93 -5.43 9.45
N SER A 98 -7.19 -5.27 9.02
CA SER A 98 -7.89 -6.29 8.23
C SER A 98 -7.24 -6.51 6.87
N ALA A 99 -6.85 -5.42 6.21
CA ALA A 99 -6.17 -5.44 4.93
C ALA A 99 -4.85 -6.22 5.00
N THR A 100 -3.97 -5.85 5.93
CA THR A 100 -2.67 -6.51 6.09
C THR A 100 -2.79 -7.97 6.48
N ALA A 101 -3.77 -8.32 7.33
CA ALA A 101 -4.05 -9.71 7.68
C ALA A 101 -4.49 -10.55 6.46
N GLY A 102 -5.13 -9.92 5.47
CA GLY A 102 -5.53 -10.54 4.20
C GLY A 102 -4.50 -10.40 3.06
N GLY A 103 -3.32 -9.83 3.32
CA GLY A 103 -2.29 -9.61 2.29
C GLY A 103 -2.56 -8.41 1.38
N VAL A 104 -3.51 -7.55 1.71
CA VAL A 104 -3.80 -6.30 0.99
C VAL A 104 -2.86 -5.20 1.49
N THR A 105 -1.97 -4.76 0.63
CA THR A 105 -0.97 -3.71 0.95
C THR A 105 -1.39 -2.33 0.48
N THR A 106 -2.37 -2.26 -0.43
CA THR A 106 -2.89 -1.01 -0.97
C THR A 106 -4.40 -1.04 -1.05
N MET A 107 -5.04 0.01 -0.55
CA MET A 107 -6.49 0.18 -0.60
C MET A 107 -6.84 1.47 -1.32
N VAL A 108 -7.89 1.46 -2.14
CA VAL A 108 -8.49 2.67 -2.69
C VAL A 108 -9.84 2.86 -2.03
N CYS A 109 -9.99 3.95 -1.27
CA CYS A 109 -11.20 4.17 -0.51
C CYS A 109 -12.24 4.99 -1.26
N LEU A 110 -13.50 4.60 -1.07
CA LEU A 110 -14.64 5.30 -1.64
C LEU A 110 -14.85 6.66 -0.94
N PRO A 111 -15.39 7.67 -1.68
CA PRO A 111 -15.53 9.03 -1.17
C PRO A 111 -16.70 9.24 -0.20
N ASN A 112 -17.47 8.21 0.13
CA ASN A 112 -18.69 8.27 0.92
C ASN A 112 -18.45 8.32 2.44
N THR A 113 -17.50 9.13 2.86
CA THR A 113 -17.21 9.48 4.26
C THR A 113 -18.06 10.66 4.73
N GLU A 114 -17.92 11.07 5.98
CA GLU A 114 -18.59 12.24 6.55
C GLU A 114 -17.53 13.14 7.24
N PRO A 115 -17.13 14.26 6.65
CA PRO A 115 -17.57 14.78 5.35
C PRO A 115 -17.16 13.91 4.15
N ILE A 116 -17.87 14.07 3.04
CA ILE A 116 -17.57 13.40 1.76
C ILE A 116 -16.19 13.86 1.28
N ILE A 117 -15.43 12.95 0.65
CA ILE A 117 -14.14 13.29 0.06
C ILE A 117 -14.40 14.05 -1.26
N GLU A 118 -14.59 15.34 -1.16
CA GLU A 118 -14.88 16.23 -2.31
C GLU A 118 -14.00 17.46 -2.37
N ASP A 119 -13.15 17.65 -1.38
CA ASP A 119 -12.18 18.73 -1.29
C ASP A 119 -10.83 18.22 -0.76
N MET A 120 -9.81 19.08 -0.87
CA MET A 120 -8.44 18.75 -0.50
C MET A 120 -8.26 18.47 0.98
N SER A 121 -9.02 19.11 1.85
CA SER A 121 -8.85 18.97 3.29
C SER A 121 -9.17 17.54 3.75
N VAL A 122 -10.21 16.94 3.18
CA VAL A 122 -10.59 15.55 3.49
C VAL A 122 -9.62 14.55 2.83
N VAL A 123 -9.18 14.81 1.59
CA VAL A 123 -8.14 14.01 0.93
C VAL A 123 -6.88 13.96 1.81
N GLU A 124 -6.40 15.14 2.23
CA GLU A 124 -5.21 15.24 3.05
C GLU A 124 -5.37 14.61 4.43
N PHE A 125 -6.54 14.76 5.05
CA PHE A 125 -6.86 14.09 6.31
C PHE A 125 -6.69 12.56 6.19
N VAL A 126 -7.33 11.94 5.21
CA VAL A 126 -7.27 10.48 5.00
C VAL A 126 -5.84 10.04 4.72
N ALA A 127 -5.14 10.72 3.83
CA ALA A 127 -3.78 10.38 3.46
C ALA A 127 -2.79 10.53 4.62
N ARG A 128 -2.89 11.62 5.38
CA ARG A 128 -2.05 11.86 6.56
C ARG A 128 -2.31 10.81 7.64
N ARG A 129 -3.59 10.51 7.88
CA ARG A 129 -3.98 9.52 8.88
C ARG A 129 -3.47 8.12 8.51
N ALA A 130 -3.61 7.74 7.24
CA ALA A 130 -3.10 6.48 6.72
C ALA A 130 -1.57 6.35 6.88
N ARG A 131 -0.81 7.41 6.56
CA ARG A 131 0.64 7.44 6.74
C ARG A 131 1.07 7.31 8.20
N LEU A 132 0.37 7.96 9.12
CA LEU A 132 0.66 7.87 10.56
C LEU A 132 0.41 6.46 11.11
N ILE A 133 -0.58 5.75 10.57
CA ILE A 133 -0.91 4.38 10.97
C ILE A 133 0.10 3.38 10.36
N GLY A 134 0.54 3.59 9.12
CA GLY A 134 1.61 2.85 8.47
C GLY A 134 1.34 1.36 8.22
N LEU A 135 0.08 0.93 8.11
CA LEU A 135 -0.27 -0.48 7.88
C LEU A 135 -0.42 -0.83 6.40
N SER A 136 -1.22 -0.07 5.67
CA SER A 136 -1.43 -0.21 4.23
C SER A 136 -1.41 1.16 3.59
N LYS A 137 -1.03 1.23 2.31
CA LYS A 137 -1.19 2.46 1.52
C LYS A 137 -2.66 2.69 1.26
N ILE A 138 -3.14 3.92 1.43
CA ILE A 138 -4.54 4.28 1.19
C ILE A 138 -4.59 5.46 0.25
N TYR A 139 -5.28 5.27 -0.86
CA TYR A 139 -5.55 6.28 -1.87
C TYR A 139 -7.04 6.61 -1.86
N PRO A 140 -7.44 7.85 -1.56
CA PRO A 140 -8.84 8.22 -1.61
C PRO A 140 -9.32 8.51 -3.03
N TYR A 141 -10.47 7.96 -3.42
CA TYR A 141 -11.25 8.54 -4.50
C TYR A 141 -11.89 9.84 -4.04
N ALA A 142 -11.85 10.85 -4.88
CA ALA A 142 -12.68 12.03 -4.68
C ALA A 142 -14.05 11.86 -5.35
N ALA A 143 -15.08 12.45 -4.77
CA ALA A 143 -16.40 12.48 -5.34
C ALA A 143 -16.40 13.31 -6.64
N VAL A 144 -17.02 12.80 -7.69
CA VAL A 144 -17.18 13.53 -8.96
C VAL A 144 -18.14 14.71 -8.81
N THR A 145 -19.15 14.55 -7.96
CA THR A 145 -20.16 15.59 -7.74
C THR A 145 -20.27 15.93 -6.26
N LYS A 146 -20.49 17.21 -5.97
CA LYS A 146 -20.66 17.72 -4.62
C LYS A 146 -21.79 16.99 -3.89
N GLY A 147 -21.49 16.54 -2.67
CA GLY A 147 -22.42 15.78 -1.86
C GLY A 147 -22.85 14.44 -2.47
N LEU A 148 -22.17 13.92 -3.49
CA LEU A 148 -22.57 12.72 -4.27
C LEU A 148 -23.98 12.84 -4.87
N LYS A 149 -24.46 14.07 -5.16
CA LYS A 149 -25.82 14.34 -5.59
C LYS A 149 -26.03 14.29 -7.11
N GLY A 150 -24.99 14.15 -7.91
CA GLY A 150 -25.09 14.12 -9.37
C GLY A 150 -25.48 15.46 -10.02
N LYS A 151 -25.35 16.59 -9.30
CA LYS A 151 -25.83 17.90 -9.76
C LYS A 151 -24.74 18.90 -10.10
N GLU A 152 -23.71 18.98 -9.30
CA GLU A 152 -22.62 19.94 -9.42
C GLU A 152 -21.28 19.22 -9.33
N ILE A 153 -20.40 19.52 -10.27
CA ILE A 153 -19.07 18.89 -10.34
C ILE A 153 -18.17 19.45 -9.24
N THR A 154 -17.35 18.61 -8.63
CA THR A 154 -16.29 19.02 -7.71
C THR A 154 -15.12 19.65 -8.46
N GLU A 155 -14.19 20.27 -7.74
CA GLU A 155 -13.00 20.88 -8.35
C GLU A 155 -11.94 19.82 -8.73
N MET A 156 -12.28 18.93 -9.64
CA MET A 156 -11.44 17.80 -10.06
C MET A 156 -10.03 18.23 -10.51
N GLY A 157 -9.91 19.41 -11.16
CA GLY A 157 -8.63 19.94 -11.59
C GLY A 157 -7.68 20.25 -10.44
N VAL A 158 -8.21 20.69 -9.30
CA VAL A 158 -7.43 20.90 -8.07
C VAL A 158 -7.12 19.56 -7.41
N LEU A 159 -8.14 18.70 -7.30
CA LEU A 159 -8.00 17.37 -6.67
C LEU A 159 -7.01 16.46 -7.42
N SER A 160 -6.88 16.58 -8.73
CA SER A 160 -5.95 15.77 -9.53
C SER A 160 -4.48 16.15 -9.39
N GLN A 161 -4.17 17.23 -8.69
CA GLN A 161 -2.78 17.66 -8.44
C GLN A 161 -2.15 16.98 -7.22
N TYR A 162 -2.91 16.17 -6.54
CA TYR A 162 -2.53 15.38 -5.40
C TYR A 162 -2.66 13.88 -5.70
#